data_75442f45216f898d67f4774457840029
#
_entry.id   75442f45216f898d67f4774457840029
#
_cell.length_a   1.000
_cell.length_b   1.000
_cell.length_c   1.000
_cell.angle_alpha   90.00
_cell.angle_beta   90.00
_cell.angle_gamma   90.00
#
_symmetry.space_group_name_H-M   'P 1'
#
loop_
_entity.id
_entity.type
_entity.pdbx_description
1 polymer ?
#
loop_
_entity_poly.entity_id
_entity_poly.type
_entity_poly.pdbx_seq_one_letter_code
_entity_poly.pdbx_strand_id
1 'polypeptide(L)'
;MKIHTPIGFLWLDADESGLTAVSFQPISESESANQQILTRTQEQFEEYFAGKRKEFDVPLSIKRGTPFQQNVWEALSTIPYGEIRTYKEVAVAVDSPKAVRAIGQANRTNPLPIVIPCHRVIGQNGKLTGYMGNAIDGVEIKRQLLLLEGYLQN
;
A
#
# COMPACT_ATOMS: atom_id res chain seq x y z
N MET A 1 0.04 -2.19 -16.74
CA MET A 1 -1.41 -2.51 -16.82
C MET A 1 -2.20 -1.45 -16.08
N LYS A 2 -3.19 -0.88 -16.74
CA LYS A 2 -4.09 0.11 -16.11
C LYS A 2 -5.37 -0.59 -15.71
N ILE A 3 -5.80 -0.41 -14.46
CA ILE A 3 -7.07 -0.97 -13.98
C ILE A 3 -7.95 0.15 -13.41
N HIS A 4 -9.26 -0.05 -13.47
CA HIS A 4 -10.24 0.88 -12.90
C HIS A 4 -10.77 0.32 -11.58
N THR A 5 -10.78 1.16 -10.54
CA THR A 5 -11.26 0.79 -9.20
C THR A 5 -12.22 1.84 -8.66
N PRO A 6 -12.96 1.55 -7.58
CA PRO A 6 -13.82 2.56 -6.94
C PRO A 6 -13.09 3.80 -6.43
N ILE A 7 -11.78 3.73 -6.25
CA ILE A 7 -10.97 4.87 -5.81
C ILE A 7 -10.20 5.52 -6.98
N GLY A 8 -10.53 5.16 -8.22
CA GLY A 8 -9.89 5.69 -9.42
C GLY A 8 -9.02 4.66 -10.12
N PHE A 9 -8.21 5.14 -11.07
CA PHE A 9 -7.33 4.27 -11.82
C PHE A 9 -6.09 3.90 -11.01
N LEU A 10 -5.62 2.67 -11.21
CA LEU A 10 -4.33 2.20 -10.74
C LEU A 10 -3.54 1.67 -11.93
N TRP A 11 -2.23 1.87 -11.89
CA TRP A 11 -1.30 1.32 -12.88
C TRP A 11 -0.42 0.30 -12.17
N LEU A 12 -0.29 -0.87 -12.76
CA LEU A 12 0.44 -2.01 -12.20
C LEU A 12 1.61 -2.38 -13.09
N ASP A 13 2.71 -2.81 -12.48
CA ASP A 13 3.81 -3.41 -13.22
C ASP A 13 4.34 -4.61 -12.43
N ALA A 14 5.00 -5.52 -13.13
CA ALA A 14 5.53 -6.74 -12.54
C ALA A 14 6.73 -7.22 -13.34
N ASP A 15 7.64 -7.91 -12.67
CA ASP A 15 8.76 -8.59 -13.32
C ASP A 15 8.63 -10.11 -13.13
N GLU A 16 9.66 -10.85 -13.49
CA GLU A 16 9.65 -12.32 -13.37
C GLU A 16 9.48 -12.80 -11.94
N SER A 17 9.87 -11.98 -10.95
CA SER A 17 9.84 -12.36 -9.53
C SER A 17 8.55 -11.97 -8.83
N GLY A 18 7.79 -11.01 -9.36
CA GLY A 18 6.55 -10.60 -8.73
C GLY A 18 6.10 -9.18 -9.10
N LEU A 19 5.16 -8.67 -8.35
CA LEU A 19 4.62 -7.33 -8.52
C LEU A 19 5.68 -6.29 -8.12
N THR A 20 5.94 -5.33 -9.01
CA THR A 20 6.97 -4.30 -8.79
C THR A 20 6.40 -2.93 -8.50
N ALA A 21 5.19 -2.63 -8.94
CA ALA A 21 4.60 -1.31 -8.75
C ALA A 21 3.08 -1.34 -8.73
N VAL A 22 2.51 -0.54 -7.84
CA VAL A 22 1.12 -0.10 -7.86
C VAL A 22 1.18 1.42 -7.79
N SER A 23 0.62 2.11 -8.78
CA SER A 23 0.74 3.56 -8.89
C SER A 23 -0.62 4.22 -9.08
N PHE A 24 -0.82 5.37 -8.44
CA PHE A 24 -2.01 6.21 -8.64
C PHE A 24 -1.84 7.15 -9.84
N GLN A 25 -0.65 7.21 -10.43
CA GLN A 25 -0.33 8.00 -11.60
C GLN A 25 0.15 7.08 -12.72
N PRO A 26 -0.02 7.49 -13.99
CA PRO A 26 0.44 6.66 -15.10
C PRO A 26 1.92 6.29 -15.00
N ILE A 27 2.21 5.01 -15.22
CA ILE A 27 3.56 4.49 -15.38
C ILE A 27 3.58 3.61 -16.62
N SER A 28 4.75 3.50 -17.24
CA SER A 28 4.94 2.61 -18.39
C SER A 28 5.05 1.17 -17.90
N GLU A 29 4.36 0.27 -18.58
CA GLU A 29 4.52 -1.16 -18.33
C GLU A 29 5.86 -1.61 -18.90
N SER A 30 6.59 -2.44 -18.14
CA SER A 30 7.87 -2.99 -18.60
C SER A 30 7.68 -3.88 -19.82
N GLU A 31 8.66 -3.89 -20.73
CA GLU A 31 8.61 -4.73 -21.94
C GLU A 31 8.49 -6.22 -21.59
N SER A 32 9.11 -6.61 -20.48
CA SER A 32 9.08 -7.99 -19.99
C SER A 32 8.07 -8.17 -18.85
N ALA A 33 7.03 -7.35 -18.81
CA ALA A 33 6.02 -7.41 -17.76
C ALA A 33 5.40 -8.80 -17.64
N ASN A 34 5.33 -9.30 -16.41
CA ASN A 34 4.78 -10.62 -16.12
C ASN A 34 3.26 -10.58 -16.15
N GLN A 35 2.68 -10.98 -17.28
CA GLN A 35 1.23 -10.90 -17.49
C GLN A 35 0.44 -11.80 -16.54
N GLN A 36 1.00 -12.93 -16.12
CA GLN A 36 0.33 -13.81 -15.16
C GLN A 36 0.19 -13.13 -13.79
N ILE A 37 1.25 -12.50 -13.31
CA ILE A 37 1.24 -11.76 -12.05
C ILE A 37 0.29 -10.56 -12.15
N LEU A 38 0.33 -9.82 -13.26
CA LEU A 38 -0.54 -8.65 -13.45
C LEU A 38 -2.02 -9.04 -13.46
N THR A 39 -2.38 -10.11 -14.18
CA THR A 39 -3.76 -10.59 -14.26
C THR A 39 -4.24 -11.05 -12.88
N ARG A 40 -3.41 -11.81 -12.17
CA ARG A 40 -3.73 -12.27 -10.82
C ARG A 40 -3.92 -11.09 -9.86
N THR A 41 -3.06 -10.08 -9.96
CA THR A 41 -3.16 -8.88 -9.14
C THR A 41 -4.45 -8.12 -9.43
N GLN A 42 -4.80 -7.94 -10.70
CA GLN A 42 -6.05 -7.32 -11.10
C GLN A 42 -7.26 -8.04 -10.50
N GLU A 43 -7.30 -9.36 -10.61
CA GLU A 43 -8.38 -10.16 -10.03
C GLU A 43 -8.49 -9.97 -8.52
N GLN A 44 -7.34 -9.92 -7.82
CA GLN A 44 -7.34 -9.73 -6.38
C GLN A 44 -7.76 -8.31 -5.98
N PHE A 45 -7.42 -7.29 -6.76
CA PHE A 45 -7.94 -5.94 -6.52
C PHE A 45 -9.46 -5.89 -6.70
N GLU A 46 -9.98 -6.56 -7.73
CA GLU A 46 -11.44 -6.65 -7.96
C GLU A 46 -12.14 -7.30 -6.76
N GLU A 47 -11.60 -8.41 -6.28
CA GLU A 47 -12.13 -9.09 -5.10
C GLU A 47 -12.04 -8.23 -3.83
N TYR A 48 -10.91 -7.53 -3.65
CA TYR A 48 -10.69 -6.66 -2.50
C TYR A 48 -11.74 -5.53 -2.47
N PHE A 49 -11.92 -4.82 -3.59
CA PHE A 49 -12.88 -3.73 -3.65
C PHE A 49 -14.35 -4.21 -3.62
N ALA A 50 -14.60 -5.47 -3.95
CA ALA A 50 -15.92 -6.07 -3.80
C ALA A 50 -16.20 -6.59 -2.38
N GLY A 51 -15.24 -6.44 -1.46
CA GLY A 51 -15.38 -6.93 -0.08
C GLY A 51 -15.23 -8.44 0.06
N LYS A 52 -14.68 -9.11 -0.97
CA LYS A 52 -14.56 -10.58 -1.00
C LYS A 52 -13.16 -11.07 -0.64
N ARG A 53 -12.20 -10.18 -0.51
CA ARG A 53 -10.81 -10.52 -0.21
C ARG A 53 -10.25 -9.56 0.82
N LYS A 54 -9.58 -10.10 1.83
CA LYS A 54 -8.94 -9.31 2.89
C LYS A 54 -7.42 -9.25 2.75
N GLU A 55 -6.81 -10.25 2.14
CA GLU A 55 -5.36 -10.36 2.01
C GLU A 55 -4.96 -10.54 0.55
N PHE A 56 -3.88 -9.88 0.15
CA PHE A 56 -3.29 -10.08 -1.17
C PHE A 56 -2.31 -11.25 -1.12
N ASP A 57 -2.37 -12.09 -2.14
CA ASP A 57 -1.58 -13.32 -2.26
C ASP A 57 -0.89 -13.33 -3.62
N VAL A 58 -0.04 -12.33 -3.84
CA VAL A 58 0.79 -12.22 -5.04
C VAL A 58 2.24 -12.08 -4.61
N PRO A 59 3.20 -12.68 -5.35
CA PRO A 59 4.59 -12.47 -5.04
C PRO A 59 4.97 -11.01 -5.26
N LEU A 60 5.81 -10.48 -4.39
CA LEU A 60 6.27 -9.09 -4.44
C LEU A 60 7.72 -9.06 -4.87
N SER A 61 8.07 -8.11 -5.73
CA SER A 61 9.43 -7.90 -6.19
C SER A 61 9.84 -6.47 -5.89
N ILE A 62 10.34 -6.25 -4.68
CA ILE A 62 10.77 -4.92 -4.22
C ILE A 62 12.27 -4.82 -4.41
N LYS A 63 12.70 -4.04 -5.42
CA LYS A 63 14.12 -3.90 -5.80
C LYS A 63 14.68 -2.52 -5.47
N ARG A 64 13.96 -1.72 -4.68
CA ARG A 64 14.37 -0.37 -4.31
C ARG A 64 14.09 -0.10 -2.84
N GLY A 65 14.58 1.01 -2.37
CA GLY A 65 14.43 1.41 -0.98
C GLY A 65 15.66 1.09 -0.15
N THR A 66 15.88 1.93 0.86
CA THR A 66 16.94 1.71 1.84
C THR A 66 16.59 0.52 2.74
N PRO A 67 17.58 -0.05 3.47
CA PRO A 67 17.26 -1.10 4.45
C PRO A 67 16.20 -0.67 5.46
N PHE A 68 16.23 0.59 5.90
CA PHE A 68 15.22 1.13 6.81
C PHE A 68 13.83 1.13 6.17
N GLN A 69 13.71 1.62 4.92
CA GLN A 69 12.44 1.63 4.20
C GLN A 69 11.90 0.23 4.01
N GLN A 70 12.74 -0.72 3.63
CA GLN A 70 12.33 -2.12 3.45
C GLN A 70 11.84 -2.72 4.76
N ASN A 71 12.48 -2.43 5.89
CA ASN A 71 12.03 -2.86 7.20
C ASN A 71 10.67 -2.27 7.56
N VAL A 72 10.45 -1.00 7.23
CA VAL A 72 9.14 -0.37 7.45
C VAL A 72 8.06 -1.05 6.61
N TRP A 73 8.31 -1.26 5.33
CA TRP A 73 7.33 -1.92 4.45
C TRP A 73 6.99 -3.33 4.91
N GLU A 74 7.98 -4.07 5.41
CA GLU A 74 7.76 -5.39 5.99
C GLU A 74 6.88 -5.30 7.25
N ALA A 75 7.14 -4.34 8.12
CA ALA A 75 6.32 -4.11 9.31
C ALA A 75 4.87 -3.73 8.95
N LEU A 76 4.69 -2.87 7.93
CA LEU A 76 3.36 -2.51 7.45
C LEU A 76 2.58 -3.74 6.99
N SER A 77 3.25 -4.68 6.34
CA SER A 77 2.62 -5.90 5.82
C SER A 77 2.07 -6.80 6.92
N THR A 78 2.45 -6.58 8.18
CA THR A 78 1.92 -7.33 9.32
C THR A 78 0.65 -6.74 9.91
N ILE A 79 0.23 -5.55 9.48
CA ILE A 79 -0.98 -4.91 10.00
C ILE A 79 -2.20 -5.58 9.39
N PRO A 80 -3.05 -6.25 10.19
CA PRO A 80 -4.19 -6.97 9.63
C PRO A 80 -5.26 -6.05 9.04
N TYR A 81 -6.04 -6.62 8.14
CA TYR A 81 -7.24 -5.98 7.59
C TYR A 81 -8.18 -5.55 8.73
N GLY A 82 -8.67 -4.32 8.65
CA GLY A 82 -9.58 -3.77 9.66
C GLY A 82 -8.88 -3.21 10.90
N GLU A 83 -7.56 -3.26 10.95
CA GLU A 83 -6.78 -2.71 12.06
C GLU A 83 -5.91 -1.56 11.60
N ILE A 84 -5.46 -0.77 12.56
CA ILE A 84 -4.54 0.33 12.30
C ILE A 84 -3.37 0.28 13.27
N ARG A 85 -2.31 1.01 12.92
CA ARG A 85 -1.20 1.35 13.82
C ARG A 85 -0.93 2.84 13.70
N THR A 86 -0.40 3.43 14.75
CA THR A 86 0.10 4.80 14.67
C THR A 86 1.51 4.80 14.09
N TYR A 87 1.95 5.95 13.58
CA TYR A 87 3.34 6.11 13.13
C TYR A 87 4.32 5.77 14.24
N LYS A 88 3.98 6.11 15.49
CA LYS A 88 4.82 5.80 16.65
C LYS A 88 4.92 4.29 16.88
N GLU A 89 3.80 3.57 16.77
CA GLU A 89 3.79 2.12 16.92
C GLU A 89 4.65 1.44 15.87
N VAL A 90 4.60 1.92 14.63
CA VAL A 90 5.45 1.39 13.55
C VAL A 90 6.92 1.69 13.85
N ALA A 91 7.23 2.90 14.32
CA ALA A 91 8.59 3.27 14.69
C ALA A 91 9.16 2.33 15.79
N VAL A 92 8.36 2.01 16.78
CA VAL A 92 8.74 1.06 17.83
C VAL A 92 8.96 -0.34 17.24
N ALA A 93 8.06 -0.78 16.35
CA ALA A 93 8.15 -2.09 15.73
C ALA A 93 9.42 -2.30 14.91
N VAL A 94 9.99 -1.24 14.34
CA VAL A 94 11.25 -1.30 13.59
C VAL A 94 12.47 -0.88 14.42
N ASP A 95 12.34 -0.89 15.75
CA ASP A 95 13.41 -0.53 16.70
C ASP A 95 13.96 0.90 16.50
N SER A 96 13.11 1.81 16.05
CA SER A 96 13.48 3.20 15.81
C SER A 96 12.44 4.16 16.38
N PRO A 97 12.19 4.15 17.70
CA PRO A 97 11.06 4.85 18.30
C PRO A 97 11.08 6.37 18.13
N LYS A 98 12.23 6.95 17.77
CA LYS A 98 12.36 8.38 17.52
C LYS A 98 12.25 8.74 16.04
N ALA A 99 12.05 7.76 15.16
CA ALA A 99 12.10 7.94 13.71
C ALA A 99 10.71 8.13 13.07
N VAL A 100 9.75 8.73 13.79
CA VAL A 100 8.38 8.90 13.30
C VAL A 100 8.31 9.60 11.94
N ARG A 101 9.15 10.63 11.75
CA ARG A 101 9.21 11.35 10.48
C ARG A 101 9.73 10.47 9.34
N ALA A 102 10.73 9.66 9.61
CA ALA A 102 11.27 8.71 8.63
C ALA A 102 10.27 7.60 8.30
N ILE A 103 9.45 7.18 9.27
CA ILE A 103 8.33 6.26 9.01
C ILE A 103 7.36 6.90 8.01
N GLY A 104 7.01 8.18 8.19
CA GLY A 104 6.13 8.90 7.27
C GLY A 104 6.69 8.94 5.85
N GLN A 105 8.00 9.15 5.71
CA GLN A 105 8.65 9.15 4.38
C GLN A 105 8.64 7.75 3.76
N ALA A 106 8.90 6.71 4.54
CA ALA A 106 8.85 5.34 4.05
C ALA A 106 7.42 4.98 3.61
N ASN A 107 6.41 5.43 4.35
CA ASN A 107 5.00 5.27 3.96
C ASN A 107 4.73 5.91 2.59
N ARG A 108 5.21 7.14 2.41
CA ARG A 108 5.03 7.88 1.16
C ARG A 108 5.68 7.20 -0.03
N THR A 109 6.85 6.58 0.18
CA THR A 109 7.64 5.95 -0.90
C THR A 109 7.32 4.48 -1.12
N ASN A 110 6.31 3.95 -0.43
CA ASN A 110 5.85 2.57 -0.60
C ASN A 110 5.57 2.29 -2.09
N PRO A 111 6.28 1.33 -2.71
CA PRO A 111 6.09 1.04 -4.13
C PRO A 111 4.81 0.28 -4.45
N LEU A 112 4.16 -0.30 -3.44
CA LEU A 112 3.01 -1.19 -3.60
C LEU A 112 1.87 -0.80 -2.66
N PRO A 113 1.36 0.45 -2.74
CA PRO A 113 0.27 0.87 -1.85
C PRO A 113 -0.94 -0.06 -1.99
N ILE A 114 -1.69 -0.21 -0.93
CA ILE A 114 -2.82 -1.13 -0.74
C ILE A 114 -2.32 -2.56 -0.50
N VAL A 115 -1.48 -3.11 -1.38
CA VAL A 115 -0.89 -4.45 -1.19
C VAL A 115 0.01 -4.44 0.04
N ILE A 116 0.89 -3.44 0.17
CA ILE A 116 1.58 -3.12 1.41
C ILE A 116 0.76 -2.02 2.07
N PRO A 117 0.07 -2.31 3.18
CA PRO A 117 -1.04 -1.47 3.64
C PRO A 117 -0.62 -0.21 4.39
N CYS A 118 0.03 0.71 3.71
CA CYS A 118 0.43 1.99 4.29
C CYS A 118 -0.78 2.85 4.74
N HIS A 119 -1.96 2.59 4.19
CA HIS A 119 -3.20 3.26 4.60
C HIS A 119 -3.65 2.90 6.02
N ARG A 120 -3.11 1.83 6.60
CA ARG A 120 -3.42 1.40 7.97
C ARG A 120 -2.56 2.07 9.04
N VAL A 121 -1.78 3.09 8.65
CA VAL A 121 -0.97 3.88 9.59
C VAL A 121 -1.56 5.27 9.70
N ILE A 122 -1.89 5.69 10.91
CA ILE A 122 -2.55 6.97 11.18
C ILE A 122 -1.77 7.76 12.24
N GLY A 123 -2.13 9.04 12.38
CA GLY A 123 -1.55 9.90 13.41
C GLY A 123 -1.93 9.44 14.81
N GLN A 124 -1.11 9.80 15.79
CA GLN A 124 -1.26 9.37 17.18
C GLN A 124 -2.58 9.81 17.80
N ASN A 125 -3.15 10.90 17.32
CA ASN A 125 -4.43 11.42 17.77
C ASN A 125 -5.62 10.93 16.93
N GLY A 126 -5.43 9.88 16.14
CA GLY A 126 -6.45 9.32 15.27
C GLY A 126 -6.64 10.06 13.96
N LYS A 127 -5.83 11.05 13.67
CA LYS A 127 -5.95 11.81 12.42
C LYS A 127 -5.44 11.02 11.23
N LEU A 128 -6.18 11.08 10.13
CA LEU A 128 -5.74 10.53 8.85
C LEU A 128 -4.79 11.53 8.21
N THR A 129 -3.50 11.27 8.33
CA THR A 129 -2.45 12.13 7.78
C THR A 129 -1.55 11.31 6.87
N GLY A 130 -0.77 11.99 6.05
CA GLY A 130 0.23 11.38 5.20
C GLY A 130 -0.26 11.09 3.80
N TYR A 131 0.64 10.56 3.02
CA TYR A 131 0.46 10.33 1.59
C TYR A 131 0.18 8.87 1.30
N MET A 132 -0.54 8.64 0.20
CA MET A 132 -0.71 7.33 -0.42
C MET A 132 0.13 7.31 -1.69
N GLY A 133 1.42 7.04 -1.57
CA GLY A 133 2.32 7.04 -2.71
C GLY A 133 2.25 8.34 -3.49
N ASN A 134 1.93 8.26 -4.78
CA ASN A 134 1.81 9.41 -5.68
C ASN A 134 0.35 9.85 -5.92
N ALA A 135 -0.57 9.46 -5.05
CA ALA A 135 -1.97 9.86 -5.17
C ALA A 135 -2.14 11.37 -4.96
N ILE A 136 -2.98 12.00 -5.79
CA ILE A 136 -3.25 13.44 -5.70
C ILE A 136 -4.03 13.76 -4.42
N ASP A 137 -5.02 12.94 -4.09
CA ASP A 137 -5.85 13.11 -2.90
C ASP A 137 -5.65 11.93 -1.94
N GLY A 138 -4.41 11.82 -1.45
CA GLY A 138 -3.98 10.66 -0.67
C GLY A 138 -4.76 10.46 0.63
N VAL A 139 -5.11 11.54 1.33
CA VAL A 139 -5.86 11.45 2.59
C VAL A 139 -7.28 10.91 2.34
N GLU A 140 -7.95 11.39 1.30
CA GLU A 140 -9.29 10.92 0.96
C GLU A 140 -9.28 9.45 0.50
N ILE A 141 -8.29 9.06 -0.29
CA ILE A 141 -8.12 7.66 -0.69
C ILE A 141 -7.89 6.78 0.53
N LYS A 142 -7.05 7.21 1.45
CA LYS A 142 -6.79 6.52 2.71
C LYS A 142 -8.08 6.33 3.51
N ARG A 143 -8.89 7.38 3.61
CA ARG A 143 -10.17 7.33 4.30
C ARG A 143 -11.12 6.31 3.65
N GLN A 144 -11.20 6.31 2.32
CA GLN A 144 -12.06 5.37 1.60
C GLN A 144 -11.63 3.91 1.80
N LEU A 145 -10.32 3.65 1.84
CA LEU A 145 -9.80 2.30 2.09
C LEU A 145 -10.13 1.84 3.51
N LEU A 146 -9.99 2.72 4.50
CA LEU A 146 -10.32 2.38 5.89
C LEU A 146 -11.83 2.19 6.10
N LEU A 147 -12.66 2.92 5.35
CA LEU A 147 -14.11 2.68 5.32
C LEU A 147 -14.42 1.30 4.74
N LEU A 148 -13.81 0.96 3.61
CA LEU A 148 -13.98 -0.34 2.97
C LEU A 148 -13.59 -1.47 3.91
N GLU A 149 -12.49 -1.29 4.65
CA GLU A 149 -11.99 -2.32 5.56
C GLU A 149 -12.73 -2.38 6.90
N GLY A 150 -13.68 -1.47 7.11
CA GLY A 150 -14.51 -1.48 8.31
C GLY A 150 -13.91 -0.82 9.54
N TYR A 151 -12.70 -0.23 9.43
CA TYR A 151 -12.10 0.51 10.54
C TYR A 151 -12.84 1.81 10.82
N LEU A 152 -13.18 2.56 9.75
CA LEU A 152 -14.01 3.76 9.85
C LEU A 152 -15.46 3.41 9.53
N GLN A 153 -16.39 4.20 10.06
CA GLN A 153 -17.82 4.10 9.76
C GLN A 153 -18.32 5.44 9.25
N ASN A 154 -19.34 5.39 8.40
CA ASN A 154 -20.00 6.60 7.89
C ASN A 154 -20.85 7.26 8.98
#